data_b07fa8744b46b2b5e09cf110768ab445
#
_entry.id   b07fa8744b46b2b5e09cf110768ab445
#
_cell.length_a   1.000
_cell.length_b   1.000
_cell.length_c   1.000
_cell.angle_alpha   90.00
_cell.angle_beta   90.00
_cell.angle_gamma   90.00
#
_symmetry.space_group_name_H-M   'P 1'
#
loop_
_entity.id
_entity.type
_entity.pdbx_description
1 polymer ?
#
loop_
_entity_poly.entity_id
_entity_poly.type
_entity_poly.pdbx_seq_one_letter_code
_entity_poly.pdbx_strand_id
1 'polypeptide(L)'
;VLAIRVHKRAVVSIAFVIWLLSVSASAFAQTDPENSAQPDSASTTFLKHPDNTRYWLSGQDNILWQMHPAFPAQYSGPNSLRNAAENATSNVATLYAGYALLSKTELFLDIESAGGGGLSDALGLAGFVNVDVVRNPELGAKPYLARILIRQIIPLSSELTESDRGPLGLATRVPVRRLELRAGKFSLPDFFDINPVGSDSHYQFINWTVVNNGAYDYAADTHGYTYGVLAEYDDRHWAFRFTEALMPKVANGLDLVWNLRKARGENFELEWHPSLAGRRNTSVRLLSFLNHANMGLYRQAISQLVNGLTPRPEITAHTFRTTTKYGFGVNLEQQFSRDLRAFARWGWNEGQHESFAYTEVDETVAAGGDFRGQSWKRKLDKIGAAFVSNGISSLHQRYLALGGQGFLLGDGALSYGREDIVETYYDTHVWKGLFAAVDVQHINNPGYNRARGPLWVPGIRFHLEF
;
A
#
# COMPACT_ATOMS: atom_id res chain seq x y z
N VAL A 1 0.65 -15.72 38.03
CA VAL A 1 1.21 -14.34 37.93
C VAL A 1 2.19 -14.34 36.76
N LEU A 2 1.71 -13.97 35.57
CA LEU A 2 2.48 -13.91 34.33
C LEU A 2 3.08 -12.49 34.24
N ALA A 3 4.38 -12.36 34.44
CA ALA A 3 5.09 -11.08 34.26
C ALA A 3 5.38 -10.87 32.77
N ILE A 4 4.71 -9.88 32.17
CA ILE A 4 4.98 -9.42 30.82
C ILE A 4 6.30 -8.64 30.83
N ARG A 5 7.37 -9.24 30.32
CA ARG A 5 8.63 -8.54 30.04
C ARG A 5 8.47 -7.77 28.72
N VAL A 6 8.07 -6.52 28.79
CA VAL A 6 8.14 -5.57 27.67
C VAL A 6 9.62 -5.28 27.36
N HIS A 7 10.07 -5.55 26.15
CA HIS A 7 11.45 -5.31 25.74
C HIS A 7 11.74 -3.81 25.70
N LYS A 8 12.65 -3.33 26.55
CA LYS A 8 13.05 -1.91 26.69
C LYS A 8 13.47 -1.20 25.38
N ARG A 9 13.85 -1.94 24.35
CA ARG A 9 14.29 -1.39 23.05
C ARG A 9 13.13 -0.88 22.16
N ALA A 10 11.97 -1.54 22.19
CA ALA A 10 10.79 -1.07 21.45
C ALA A 10 10.22 0.24 22.05
N VAL A 11 10.29 0.39 23.37
CA VAL A 11 9.84 1.59 24.09
C VAL A 11 10.71 2.80 23.74
N VAL A 12 12.02 2.63 23.51
CA VAL A 12 12.94 3.74 23.15
C VAL A 12 12.65 4.25 21.72
N SER A 13 12.32 3.37 20.77
CA SER A 13 12.01 3.77 19.39
C SER A 13 10.67 4.51 19.28
N ILE A 14 9.65 4.04 19.99
CA ILE A 14 8.34 4.71 20.05
C ILE A 14 8.45 6.05 20.79
N ALA A 15 9.24 6.11 21.87
CA ALA A 15 9.49 7.35 22.60
C ALA A 15 10.25 8.40 21.77
N PHE A 16 11.15 7.98 20.86
CA PHE A 16 11.88 8.89 19.97
C PHE A 16 10.96 9.50 18.90
N VAL A 17 10.04 8.73 18.32
CA VAL A 17 9.03 9.23 17.38
C VAL A 17 8.03 10.16 18.08
N ILE A 18 7.59 9.83 19.28
CA ILE A 18 6.71 10.67 20.10
C ILE A 18 7.44 11.94 20.56
N TRP A 19 8.74 11.86 20.86
CA TRP A 19 9.56 13.02 21.26
C TRP A 19 9.79 13.99 20.08
N LEU A 20 10.04 13.50 18.85
CA LEU A 20 10.08 14.32 17.63
C LEU A 20 8.74 15.03 17.37
N LEU A 21 7.62 14.42 17.73
CA LEU A 21 6.28 15.00 17.60
C LEU A 21 5.97 16.02 18.73
N SER A 22 6.62 15.92 19.92
CA SER A 22 6.34 16.78 21.08
C SER A 22 7.19 18.03 21.16
N VAL A 23 8.39 18.06 20.56
CA VAL A 23 9.29 19.23 20.61
C VAL A 23 8.84 20.38 19.70
N SER A 24 7.94 20.14 18.73
CA SER A 24 7.48 21.15 17.76
C SER A 24 6.23 21.94 18.19
N ALA A 25 5.66 21.68 19.36
CA ALA A 25 4.35 22.23 19.72
C ALA A 25 4.36 23.65 20.30
N SER A 26 5.52 24.29 20.51
CA SER A 26 5.60 25.50 21.30
C SER A 26 5.92 26.81 20.58
N ALA A 27 6.06 26.82 19.28
CA ALA A 27 6.45 28.04 18.58
C ALA A 27 5.85 28.16 17.19
N PHE A 28 4.55 28.46 17.06
CA PHE A 28 4.05 29.17 15.85
C PHE A 28 2.69 29.82 16.14
N ALA A 29 2.72 31.15 16.26
CA ALA A 29 1.54 32.00 16.33
C ALA A 29 0.81 32.00 14.97
N GLN A 30 -0.52 32.04 15.03
CA GLN A 30 -1.42 32.19 13.91
C GLN A 30 -1.19 33.51 13.17
N THR A 31 -1.14 33.44 11.83
CA THR A 31 -1.51 34.56 10.97
C THR A 31 -2.57 34.07 9.99
N ASP A 32 -3.65 34.84 9.86
CA ASP A 32 -4.80 34.58 8.99
C ASP A 32 -4.42 34.53 7.51
N PRO A 33 -5.15 33.74 6.69
CA PRO A 33 -4.91 33.65 5.26
C PRO A 33 -5.69 34.74 4.52
N GLU A 34 -5.08 35.87 4.23
CA GLU A 34 -5.54 36.74 3.16
C GLU A 34 -4.51 36.84 2.04
N ASN A 35 -5.03 36.60 0.83
CA ASN A 35 -4.47 36.97 -0.46
C ASN A 35 -3.22 36.21 -0.92
N SER A 36 -3.43 34.98 -1.42
CA SER A 36 -2.44 34.31 -2.24
C SER A 36 -2.62 34.70 -3.70
N ALA A 37 -1.87 35.70 -4.18
CA ALA A 37 -1.50 35.73 -5.58
C ALA A 37 -0.89 34.37 -5.95
N GLN A 38 -1.43 33.67 -6.94
CA GLN A 38 -0.87 32.42 -7.45
C GLN A 38 0.59 32.69 -7.84
N PRO A 39 1.57 32.01 -7.22
CA PRO A 39 2.93 32.05 -7.73
C PRO A 39 2.94 31.25 -9.02
N ASP A 40 3.82 31.61 -9.96
CA ASP A 40 4.14 30.81 -11.15
C ASP A 40 4.16 29.34 -10.79
N SER A 41 3.10 28.61 -11.20
CA SER A 41 3.01 27.18 -10.94
C SER A 41 4.05 26.53 -11.86
N ALA A 42 5.17 26.13 -11.29
CA ALA A 42 6.07 25.26 -12.01
C ALA A 42 5.23 24.08 -12.50
N SER A 43 5.24 23.81 -13.80
CA SER A 43 4.51 22.69 -14.37
C SER A 43 5.05 21.41 -13.75
N THR A 44 4.16 20.59 -13.16
CA THR A 44 4.50 19.29 -12.58
C THR A 44 4.26 18.14 -13.54
N THR A 45 3.88 18.46 -14.80
CA THR A 45 3.67 17.49 -15.87
C THR A 45 4.36 17.97 -17.15
N PHE A 46 4.76 17.04 -18.03
CA PHE A 46 5.31 17.37 -19.34
C PHE A 46 4.23 17.90 -20.29
N LEU A 47 3.00 17.39 -20.18
CA LEU A 47 1.85 17.81 -20.97
C LEU A 47 0.90 18.65 -20.09
N LYS A 48 0.21 19.59 -20.71
CA LYS A 48 -0.84 20.36 -20.03
C LYS A 48 -2.15 19.59 -20.06
N HIS A 49 -2.81 19.50 -18.92
CA HIS A 49 -4.14 18.89 -18.79
C HIS A 49 -5.22 19.96 -18.70
N PRO A 50 -5.99 20.21 -19.79
CA PRO A 50 -7.04 21.25 -19.77
C PRO A 50 -8.20 20.85 -18.83
N ASP A 51 -8.66 21.80 -18.00
CA ASP A 51 -9.73 21.54 -17.01
C ASP A 51 -11.13 21.44 -17.61
N ASN A 52 -11.33 21.97 -18.83
CA ASN A 52 -12.65 22.12 -19.46
C ASN A 52 -12.92 21.11 -20.59
N THR A 53 -12.12 20.05 -20.72
CA THR A 53 -12.30 19.02 -21.73
C THR A 53 -13.10 17.84 -21.19
N ARG A 54 -13.80 17.11 -22.07
CA ARG A 54 -14.50 15.88 -21.74
C ARG A 54 -13.58 14.66 -21.67
N TYR A 55 -12.31 14.81 -22.00
CA TYR A 55 -11.33 13.73 -21.97
C TYR A 55 -10.15 14.08 -21.06
N TRP A 56 -9.49 13.07 -20.57
CA TRP A 56 -8.20 13.10 -19.89
C TRP A 56 -7.27 12.15 -20.60
N LEU A 57 -6.06 12.57 -20.84
CA LEU A 57 -4.98 11.72 -21.34
C LEU A 57 -3.71 12.14 -20.63
N SER A 58 -3.13 11.23 -19.88
CA SER A 58 -1.85 11.40 -19.20
C SER A 58 -1.09 10.09 -19.18
N GLY A 59 0.11 10.11 -18.66
CA GLY A 59 0.93 8.92 -18.47
C GLY A 59 1.98 9.17 -17.43
N GLN A 60 2.51 8.11 -16.88
CA GLN A 60 3.62 8.15 -15.93
C GLN A 60 4.64 7.06 -16.25
N ASP A 61 5.87 7.27 -15.81
CA ASP A 61 6.91 6.25 -15.80
C ASP A 61 7.74 6.35 -14.52
N ASN A 62 7.73 5.28 -13.72
CA ASN A 62 8.46 5.21 -12.46
C ASN A 62 9.58 4.20 -12.57
N ILE A 63 10.82 4.67 -12.51
CA ILE A 63 12.04 3.86 -12.62
C ILE A 63 12.71 3.86 -11.26
N LEU A 64 12.90 2.68 -10.67
CA LEU A 64 13.52 2.53 -9.35
C LEU A 64 14.69 1.55 -9.41
N TRP A 65 15.87 2.03 -9.05
CA TRP A 65 17.05 1.20 -8.79
C TRP A 65 17.25 1.05 -7.29
N GLN A 66 17.46 -0.18 -6.83
CA GLN A 66 17.74 -0.52 -5.43
C GLN A 66 18.90 -1.51 -5.32
N MET A 67 19.57 -1.48 -4.18
CA MET A 67 20.59 -2.47 -3.86
C MET A 67 20.59 -2.79 -2.36
N HIS A 68 21.20 -3.90 -1.99
CA HIS A 68 21.68 -4.12 -0.63
C HIS A 68 23.09 -4.72 -0.63
N PRO A 69 23.96 -4.36 0.34
CA PRO A 69 25.23 -5.06 0.55
C PRO A 69 24.97 -6.46 1.12
N ALA A 70 25.99 -7.28 1.17
CA ALA A 70 25.90 -8.55 1.88
C ALA A 70 25.53 -8.34 3.35
N PHE A 71 24.65 -9.19 3.88
CA PHE A 71 24.19 -9.15 5.26
C PHE A 71 24.28 -10.53 5.92
N PRO A 72 24.35 -10.60 7.28
CA PRO A 72 24.46 -11.88 7.97
C PRO A 72 23.18 -12.69 7.83
N ALA A 73 23.35 -13.99 7.52
CA ALA A 73 22.29 -14.98 7.50
C ALA A 73 22.85 -16.33 7.91
N GLN A 74 22.28 -16.97 8.92
CA GLN A 74 22.75 -18.26 9.39
C GLN A 74 22.36 -19.38 8.43
N TYR A 75 21.28 -19.24 7.70
CA TYR A 75 20.79 -20.17 6.68
C TYR A 75 19.92 -19.42 5.66
N SER A 76 19.64 -20.07 4.53
CA SER A 76 18.75 -19.59 3.48
C SER A 76 17.90 -20.74 2.97
N GLY A 77 16.67 -20.43 2.57
CA GLY A 77 15.72 -21.34 1.94
C GLY A 77 15.20 -20.80 0.62
N PRO A 78 14.24 -21.47 0.00
CA PRO A 78 13.74 -21.11 -1.32
C PRO A 78 13.17 -19.69 -1.43
N ASN A 79 12.46 -19.22 -0.39
CA ASN A 79 11.86 -17.91 -0.33
C ASN A 79 12.62 -16.97 0.65
N SER A 80 13.95 -17.06 0.68
CA SER A 80 14.79 -16.13 1.43
C SER A 80 15.21 -14.95 0.57
N LEU A 81 15.29 -13.76 1.16
CA LEU A 81 16.07 -12.68 0.57
C LEU A 81 17.55 -13.13 0.46
N ARG A 82 18.18 -13.05 -0.70
CA ARG A 82 19.59 -13.43 -0.90
C ARG A 82 20.48 -12.62 0.03
N ASN A 83 21.39 -13.26 0.74
CA ASN A 83 22.27 -12.58 1.69
C ASN A 83 23.57 -12.03 1.07
N ALA A 84 23.89 -12.40 -0.17
CA ALA A 84 24.96 -11.78 -0.96
C ALA A 84 24.51 -10.39 -1.44
N ALA A 85 25.49 -9.50 -1.69
CA ALA A 85 25.17 -8.20 -2.27
C ALA A 85 24.46 -8.36 -3.61
N GLU A 86 23.36 -7.65 -3.80
CA GLU A 86 22.62 -7.63 -5.06
C GLU A 86 22.03 -6.24 -5.35
N ASN A 87 21.64 -6.03 -6.60
CA ASN A 87 20.88 -4.86 -7.02
C ASN A 87 19.80 -5.27 -8.02
N ALA A 88 18.78 -4.45 -8.13
CA ALA A 88 17.68 -4.63 -9.07
C ALA A 88 17.18 -3.29 -9.58
N THR A 89 16.59 -3.29 -10.77
CA THR A 89 15.92 -2.14 -11.34
C THR A 89 14.53 -2.57 -11.78
N SER A 90 13.51 -1.82 -11.35
CA SER A 90 12.13 -1.96 -11.82
C SER A 90 11.72 -0.73 -12.61
N ASN A 91 10.70 -0.91 -13.44
CA ASN A 91 10.08 0.15 -14.21
C ASN A 91 8.58 -0.12 -14.31
N VAL A 92 7.76 0.89 -13.99
CA VAL A 92 6.30 0.85 -14.19
C VAL A 92 5.89 2.05 -15.00
N ALA A 93 5.44 1.79 -16.24
CA ALA A 93 4.89 2.79 -17.14
C ALA A 93 3.39 2.61 -17.29
N THR A 94 2.61 3.68 -17.10
CA THR A 94 1.16 3.65 -17.21
C THR A 94 0.66 4.75 -18.14
N LEU A 95 -0.22 4.39 -19.07
CA LEU A 95 -1.00 5.32 -19.89
C LEU A 95 -2.41 5.40 -19.31
N TYR A 96 -2.87 6.61 -18.99
CA TYR A 96 -4.19 6.90 -18.45
C TYR A 96 -5.07 7.57 -19.48
N ALA A 97 -6.27 7.05 -19.69
CA ALA A 97 -7.28 7.69 -20.53
C ALA A 97 -8.63 7.76 -19.80
N GLY A 98 -9.26 8.92 -19.84
CA GLY A 98 -10.59 9.13 -19.26
C GLY A 98 -11.50 9.86 -20.23
N TYR A 99 -12.80 9.55 -20.19
CA TYR A 99 -13.81 10.23 -21.02
C TYR A 99 -15.13 10.43 -20.26
N ALA A 100 -15.58 11.69 -20.17
CA ALA A 100 -16.90 12.03 -19.63
C ALA A 100 -17.98 11.74 -20.68
N LEU A 101 -18.61 10.56 -20.60
CA LEU A 101 -19.71 10.15 -21.46
C LEU A 101 -20.91 11.10 -21.31
N LEU A 102 -21.27 11.39 -20.07
CA LEU A 102 -22.32 12.34 -19.65
C LEU A 102 -21.74 13.23 -18.54
N SER A 103 -22.49 14.23 -18.13
CA SER A 103 -22.06 15.15 -17.06
C SER A 103 -21.76 14.49 -15.71
N LYS A 104 -22.20 13.25 -15.51
CA LYS A 104 -22.08 12.49 -14.26
C LYS A 104 -21.70 11.01 -14.49
N THR A 105 -21.35 10.66 -15.74
CA THR A 105 -20.92 9.32 -16.12
C THR A 105 -19.58 9.42 -16.80
N GLU A 106 -18.58 8.77 -16.24
CA GLU A 106 -17.20 8.80 -16.68
C GLU A 106 -16.70 7.40 -16.97
N LEU A 107 -15.83 7.26 -17.95
CA LEU A 107 -15.18 6.01 -18.35
C LEU A 107 -13.67 6.20 -18.26
N PHE A 108 -12.95 5.22 -17.70
CA PHE A 108 -11.49 5.20 -17.56
C PHE A 108 -10.91 3.95 -18.17
N LEU A 109 -9.75 4.08 -18.77
CA LEU A 109 -8.96 3.00 -19.35
C LEU A 109 -7.48 3.26 -19.07
N ASP A 110 -6.82 2.34 -18.37
CA ASP A 110 -5.39 2.42 -18.09
C ASP A 110 -4.69 1.17 -18.62
N ILE A 111 -3.62 1.42 -19.38
CA ILE A 111 -2.72 0.38 -19.87
C ILE A 111 -1.39 0.55 -19.14
N GLU A 112 -0.92 -0.52 -18.53
CA GLU A 112 0.28 -0.52 -17.71
C GLU A 112 1.27 -1.59 -18.16
N SER A 113 2.55 -1.30 -17.98
CA SER A 113 3.66 -2.22 -18.20
C SER A 113 4.56 -2.18 -16.97
N ALA A 114 4.67 -3.29 -16.24
CA ALA A 114 5.58 -3.45 -15.11
C ALA A 114 6.74 -4.34 -15.55
N GLY A 115 7.95 -3.77 -15.60
CA GLY A 115 9.17 -4.41 -16.08
C GLY A 115 10.29 -4.42 -15.08
N GLY A 116 11.41 -5.05 -15.47
CA GLY A 116 12.56 -5.24 -14.59
C GLY A 116 12.32 -6.29 -13.50
N GLY A 117 12.86 -6.07 -12.31
CA GLY A 117 12.72 -7.02 -11.19
C GLY A 117 12.97 -6.35 -9.83
N GLY A 118 12.61 -7.05 -8.78
CA GLY A 118 12.92 -6.71 -7.41
C GLY A 118 14.12 -7.47 -6.87
N LEU A 119 14.66 -7.02 -5.75
CA LEU A 119 15.67 -7.75 -5.00
C LEU A 119 15.15 -9.16 -4.69
N SER A 120 15.99 -10.18 -4.94
CA SER A 120 15.65 -11.59 -4.70
C SER A 120 14.31 -12.04 -5.33
N ASP A 121 13.95 -11.49 -6.48
CA ASP A 121 12.68 -11.79 -7.19
C ASP A 121 11.43 -11.50 -6.33
N ALA A 122 11.49 -10.46 -5.50
CA ALA A 122 10.49 -10.07 -4.52
C ALA A 122 10.18 -11.13 -3.45
N LEU A 123 11.19 -11.89 -3.02
CA LEU A 123 11.07 -12.92 -1.99
C LEU A 123 11.80 -12.53 -0.71
N GLY A 124 11.36 -13.12 0.41
CA GLY A 124 12.05 -13.13 1.68
C GLY A 124 11.85 -11.90 2.56
N LEU A 125 10.93 -11.02 2.20
CA LEU A 125 10.49 -9.88 3.01
C LEU A 125 8.96 -9.85 3.07
N ALA A 126 8.39 -9.59 4.22
CA ALA A 126 6.95 -9.36 4.36
C ALA A 126 6.59 -7.93 3.89
N GLY A 127 7.32 -6.92 4.36
CA GLY A 127 7.29 -5.58 3.80
C GLY A 127 8.31 -5.43 2.68
N PHE A 128 7.96 -5.89 1.47
CA PHE A 128 8.89 -5.80 0.36
C PHE A 128 9.26 -4.34 0.04
N VAL A 129 10.51 -4.12 -0.36
CA VAL A 129 11.15 -2.79 -0.42
C VAL A 129 10.71 -1.92 -1.59
N ASN A 130 9.87 -2.43 -2.49
CA ASN A 130 9.46 -1.72 -3.71
C ASN A 130 8.08 -2.18 -4.16
N VAL A 131 7.06 -1.33 -4.00
CA VAL A 131 5.67 -1.63 -4.31
C VAL A 131 5.39 -1.78 -5.82
N ASP A 132 6.25 -1.25 -6.68
CA ASP A 132 6.12 -1.33 -8.13
C ASP A 132 6.57 -2.70 -8.70
N VAL A 133 7.14 -3.56 -7.86
CA VAL A 133 7.59 -4.88 -8.31
C VAL A 133 6.43 -5.87 -8.31
N VAL A 134 6.14 -6.43 -9.49
CA VAL A 134 5.23 -7.58 -9.63
C VAL A 134 5.94 -8.84 -9.16
N ARG A 135 5.32 -9.57 -8.21
CA ARG A 135 5.90 -10.81 -7.61
C ARG A 135 5.97 -11.98 -8.59
N ASN A 136 5.63 -11.85 -9.81
CA ASN A 136 5.72 -12.91 -10.80
C ASN A 136 6.69 -12.52 -11.93
N PRO A 137 7.99 -12.86 -11.82
CA PRO A 137 9.01 -12.43 -12.78
C PRO A 137 8.83 -13.05 -14.18
N GLU A 138 8.02 -14.11 -14.33
CA GLU A 138 7.77 -14.75 -15.63
C GLU A 138 6.86 -13.92 -16.54
N LEU A 139 6.11 -12.97 -16.00
CA LEU A 139 5.19 -12.13 -16.78
C LEU A 139 5.92 -11.16 -17.71
N GLY A 140 7.12 -10.71 -17.34
CA GLY A 140 7.92 -9.74 -18.11
C GLY A 140 7.19 -8.39 -18.26
N ALA A 141 7.81 -7.47 -18.99
CA ALA A 141 7.31 -6.12 -19.24
C ALA A 141 6.28 -6.05 -20.36
N LYS A 142 5.30 -6.95 -20.41
CA LYS A 142 4.24 -6.91 -21.42
C LYS A 142 3.13 -5.98 -20.97
N PRO A 143 2.69 -5.02 -21.82
CA PRO A 143 1.55 -4.17 -21.47
C PRO A 143 0.29 -5.00 -21.16
N TYR A 144 -0.43 -4.59 -20.13
CA TYR A 144 -1.67 -5.21 -19.70
C TYR A 144 -2.73 -4.16 -19.36
N LEU A 145 -3.99 -4.58 -19.36
CA LEU A 145 -5.10 -3.77 -18.93
C LEU A 145 -5.06 -3.67 -17.41
N ALA A 146 -4.66 -2.51 -16.87
CA ALA A 146 -4.66 -2.22 -15.45
C ALA A 146 -6.06 -1.84 -14.98
N ARG A 147 -6.67 -0.82 -15.59
CA ARG A 147 -8.04 -0.41 -15.27
C ARG A 147 -8.92 -0.33 -16.52
N ILE A 148 -10.17 -0.71 -16.37
CA ILE A 148 -11.29 -0.32 -17.22
C ILE A 148 -12.49 -0.12 -16.29
N LEU A 149 -12.92 1.12 -16.10
CA LEU A 149 -13.82 1.49 -15.02
C LEU A 149 -14.87 2.48 -15.51
N ILE A 150 -16.12 2.19 -15.26
CA ILE A 150 -17.21 3.16 -15.37
C ILE A 150 -17.49 3.75 -13.99
N ARG A 151 -17.64 5.09 -13.90
CA ARG A 151 -18.06 5.83 -12.71
C ARG A 151 -19.36 6.54 -12.99
N GLN A 152 -20.34 6.39 -12.09
CA GLN A 152 -21.60 7.11 -12.10
C GLN A 152 -21.75 7.91 -10.82
N ILE A 153 -21.94 9.23 -10.93
CA ILE A 153 -22.21 10.12 -9.81
C ILE A 153 -23.73 10.35 -9.73
N ILE A 154 -24.33 10.08 -8.59
CA ILE A 154 -25.73 10.33 -8.28
C ILE A 154 -25.79 11.45 -7.24
N PRO A 155 -26.23 12.69 -7.61
CA PRO A 155 -26.28 13.81 -6.69
C PRO A 155 -27.40 13.63 -5.67
N LEU A 156 -27.07 13.88 -4.41
CA LEU A 156 -28.00 13.88 -3.26
C LEU A 156 -28.10 15.28 -2.63
N SER A 157 -27.33 16.26 -3.13
CA SER A 157 -27.44 17.68 -2.78
C SER A 157 -27.15 18.56 -3.99
N SER A 158 -27.61 19.81 -3.93
CA SER A 158 -27.28 20.85 -4.91
C SER A 158 -25.98 21.59 -4.59
N GLU A 159 -25.49 21.50 -3.35
CA GLU A 159 -24.21 22.07 -2.93
C GLU A 159 -23.05 21.31 -3.59
N LEU A 160 -22.08 22.03 -4.17
CA LEU A 160 -20.92 21.46 -4.84
C LEU A 160 -19.65 21.72 -4.04
N THR A 161 -18.72 20.77 -4.09
CA THR A 161 -17.34 20.90 -3.60
C THR A 161 -16.37 20.71 -4.76
N GLU A 162 -15.16 21.25 -4.63
CA GLU A 162 -14.08 21.00 -5.58
C GLU A 162 -13.63 19.54 -5.53
N SER A 163 -13.17 19.04 -6.66
CA SER A 163 -12.65 17.69 -6.85
C SER A 163 -11.45 17.76 -7.79
N ASP A 164 -10.40 17.01 -7.45
CA ASP A 164 -9.23 16.92 -8.31
C ASP A 164 -9.55 16.12 -9.58
N ARG A 165 -9.06 16.62 -10.70
CA ARG A 165 -9.17 15.98 -12.00
C ARG A 165 -7.96 15.07 -12.21
N GLY A 166 -8.20 13.83 -12.61
CA GLY A 166 -7.12 12.84 -12.78
C GLY A 166 -7.59 11.49 -13.29
N PRO A 167 -6.75 10.46 -13.16
CA PRO A 167 -7.00 9.11 -13.70
C PRO A 167 -8.27 8.41 -13.17
N LEU A 168 -8.83 8.84 -12.04
CA LEU A 168 -10.00 8.21 -11.40
C LEU A 168 -11.22 9.14 -11.28
N GLY A 169 -11.11 10.40 -11.78
CA GLY A 169 -12.18 11.38 -11.75
C GLY A 169 -11.92 12.54 -12.70
N LEU A 170 -12.91 12.89 -13.53
CA LEU A 170 -12.80 13.99 -14.51
C LEU A 170 -13.53 15.26 -14.08
N ALA A 171 -14.53 15.12 -13.22
CA ALA A 171 -15.30 16.25 -12.72
C ALA A 171 -14.45 17.11 -11.77
N THR A 172 -14.32 18.41 -12.05
CA THR A 172 -13.65 19.39 -11.19
C THR A 172 -14.51 19.84 -10.01
N ARG A 173 -15.83 19.59 -10.06
CA ARG A 173 -16.79 19.87 -9.00
C ARG A 173 -17.80 18.74 -8.88
N VAL A 174 -18.04 18.28 -7.67
CA VAL A 174 -19.00 17.18 -7.37
C VAL A 174 -19.99 17.62 -6.28
N PRO A 175 -21.20 17.03 -6.21
CA PRO A 175 -22.11 17.29 -5.09
C PRO A 175 -21.49 16.91 -3.75
N VAL A 176 -21.67 17.76 -2.72
CA VAL A 176 -21.17 17.47 -1.35
C VAL A 176 -21.74 16.17 -0.83
N ARG A 177 -23.07 15.96 -0.98
CA ARG A 177 -23.68 14.65 -0.72
C ARG A 177 -23.98 13.97 -2.04
N ARG A 178 -23.44 12.77 -2.18
CA ARG A 178 -23.57 11.97 -3.41
C ARG A 178 -23.43 10.48 -3.12
N LEU A 179 -23.97 9.68 -4.03
CA LEU A 179 -23.64 8.28 -4.16
C LEU A 179 -22.82 8.11 -5.45
N GLU A 180 -21.66 7.48 -5.35
CA GLU A 180 -20.84 7.11 -6.49
C GLU A 180 -20.87 5.60 -6.66
N LEU A 181 -21.15 5.17 -7.87
CA LEU A 181 -21.11 3.76 -8.27
C LEU A 181 -19.99 3.57 -9.27
N ARG A 182 -19.15 2.58 -9.04
CA ARG A 182 -18.08 2.20 -9.96
C ARG A 182 -18.17 0.72 -10.27
N ALA A 183 -17.89 0.33 -11.51
CA ALA A 183 -17.86 -1.05 -11.94
C ALA A 183 -16.80 -1.27 -13.01
N GLY A 184 -16.07 -2.37 -12.92
CA GLY A 184 -15.02 -2.70 -13.88
C GLY A 184 -13.79 -3.33 -13.24
N LYS A 185 -12.62 -3.14 -13.87
CA LYS A 185 -11.31 -3.54 -13.36
C LYS A 185 -10.63 -2.34 -12.68
N PHE A 186 -10.15 -2.52 -11.45
CA PHE A 186 -9.47 -1.49 -10.65
C PHE A 186 -8.62 -2.15 -9.54
N SER A 187 -7.80 -1.37 -8.86
CA SER A 187 -7.11 -1.77 -7.64
C SER A 187 -7.93 -1.39 -6.41
N LEU A 188 -8.04 -2.24 -5.41
CA LEU A 188 -8.73 -1.89 -4.15
C LEU A 188 -8.04 -0.75 -3.39
N PRO A 189 -6.70 -0.67 -3.32
CA PRO A 189 -5.98 0.51 -2.79
C PRO A 189 -6.26 1.83 -3.50
N ASP A 190 -6.87 1.84 -4.69
CA ASP A 190 -7.32 3.09 -5.32
C ASP A 190 -8.43 3.78 -4.50
N PHE A 191 -9.15 3.03 -3.64
CA PHE A 191 -10.33 3.50 -2.92
C PHE A 191 -10.32 3.20 -1.42
N PHE A 192 -9.57 2.20 -0.97
CA PHE A 192 -9.50 1.75 0.43
C PHE A 192 -8.12 1.96 1.03
N ASP A 193 -8.06 2.28 2.32
CA ASP A 193 -6.83 2.55 3.08
C ASP A 193 -5.98 3.70 2.49
N ILE A 194 -6.59 4.59 1.70
CA ILE A 194 -5.88 5.72 1.10
C ILE A 194 -5.32 6.63 2.18
N ASN A 195 -4.05 7.02 2.02
CA ASN A 195 -3.39 7.98 2.89
C ASN A 195 -2.52 8.95 2.06
N PRO A 196 -2.86 10.25 1.99
CA PRO A 196 -2.12 11.23 1.18
C PRO A 196 -0.66 11.45 1.61
N VAL A 197 -0.26 10.92 2.78
CA VAL A 197 1.11 11.05 3.31
C VAL A 197 1.97 9.83 3.00
N GLY A 198 1.36 8.64 2.87
CA GLY A 198 2.09 7.40 2.74
C GLY A 198 1.75 6.53 1.53
N SER A 199 0.61 6.76 0.84
CA SER A 199 0.11 5.82 -0.18
C SER A 199 0.52 6.14 -1.62
N ASP A 200 1.45 7.06 -1.85
CA ASP A 200 1.87 7.46 -3.20
C ASP A 200 3.33 7.06 -3.45
N SER A 201 3.54 5.91 -4.10
CA SER A 201 4.87 5.37 -4.40
C SER A 201 5.67 6.19 -5.42
N HIS A 202 4.99 7.06 -6.17
CA HIS A 202 5.64 7.91 -7.17
C HIS A 202 6.38 9.11 -6.54
N TYR A 203 5.90 9.59 -5.41
CA TYR A 203 6.38 10.82 -4.76
C TYR A 203 6.71 10.66 -3.27
N GLN A 204 6.50 9.47 -2.68
CA GLN A 204 6.62 9.24 -1.25
C GLN A 204 7.35 7.92 -0.97
N PHE A 205 6.90 7.18 0.04
CA PHE A 205 7.42 5.87 0.43
C PHE A 205 7.19 4.81 -0.65
N ILE A 206 8.04 3.77 -0.66
CA ILE A 206 7.99 2.68 -1.64
C ILE A 206 7.90 1.29 -1.02
N ASN A 207 8.06 1.17 0.30
CA ASN A 207 7.89 -0.11 0.99
C ASN A 207 6.41 -0.54 1.00
N TRP A 208 6.14 -1.79 0.67
CA TRP A 208 4.77 -2.35 0.58
C TRP A 208 3.93 -2.07 1.83
N THR A 209 4.48 -2.26 3.03
CA THR A 209 3.72 -2.14 4.29
C THR A 209 3.72 -0.72 4.87
N VAL A 210 4.45 0.22 4.26
CA VAL A 210 4.32 1.67 4.49
C VAL A 210 3.29 2.27 3.54
N VAL A 211 3.33 1.92 2.25
CA VAL A 211 2.43 2.45 1.22
C VAL A 211 0.98 2.02 1.48
N ASN A 212 0.75 0.76 1.85
CA ASN A 212 -0.56 0.22 2.19
C ASN A 212 -0.51 -0.50 3.53
N ASN A 213 -1.68 -0.77 4.12
CA ASN A 213 -1.81 -1.59 5.31
C ASN A 213 -1.34 -3.03 5.03
N GLY A 214 -0.23 -3.45 5.65
CA GLY A 214 0.35 -4.78 5.41
C GLY A 214 -0.58 -5.93 5.73
N ALA A 215 -1.46 -5.81 6.72
CA ALA A 215 -2.40 -6.86 7.08
C ALA A 215 -3.70 -6.88 6.26
N TYR A 216 -3.85 -5.93 5.32
CA TYR A 216 -4.97 -5.87 4.40
C TYR A 216 -4.73 -6.77 3.18
N ASP A 217 -5.14 -8.03 3.28
CA ASP A 217 -5.04 -9.02 2.20
C ASP A 217 -6.17 -8.82 1.19
N TYR A 218 -6.10 -7.73 0.42
CA TYR A 218 -7.14 -7.31 -0.50
C TYR A 218 -7.22 -8.20 -1.76
N ALA A 219 -8.42 -8.32 -2.32
CA ALA A 219 -8.66 -9.10 -3.53
C ALA A 219 -7.94 -8.49 -4.74
N ALA A 220 -6.98 -9.21 -5.32
CA ALA A 220 -6.24 -8.79 -6.50
C ALA A 220 -5.61 -9.97 -7.23
N ASP A 221 -5.39 -9.81 -8.56
CA ASP A 221 -4.45 -10.63 -9.31
C ASP A 221 -2.99 -10.24 -8.97
N THR A 222 -2.01 -10.94 -9.53
CA THR A 222 -0.59 -10.68 -9.27
C THR A 222 -0.11 -9.28 -9.70
N HIS A 223 -0.87 -8.54 -10.50
CA HIS A 223 -0.59 -7.15 -10.86
C HIS A 223 -1.22 -6.15 -9.87
N GLY A 224 -1.98 -6.59 -8.88
CA GLY A 224 -2.66 -5.72 -7.93
C GLY A 224 -4.06 -5.26 -8.33
N TYR A 225 -4.66 -5.85 -9.38
CA TYR A 225 -5.97 -5.45 -9.91
C TYR A 225 -7.00 -6.56 -9.82
N THR A 226 -8.28 -6.17 -9.74
CA THR A 226 -9.40 -7.11 -9.77
C THR A 226 -10.60 -6.50 -10.49
N TYR A 227 -11.60 -7.34 -10.83
CA TYR A 227 -12.90 -6.86 -11.29
C TYR A 227 -13.88 -6.83 -10.13
N GLY A 228 -14.67 -5.77 -10.07
CA GLY A 228 -15.64 -5.62 -9.00
C GLY A 228 -16.64 -4.49 -9.22
N VAL A 229 -17.46 -4.30 -8.21
CA VAL A 229 -18.37 -3.17 -8.07
C VAL A 229 -18.07 -2.45 -6.77
N LEU A 230 -18.10 -1.12 -6.79
CA LEU A 230 -17.90 -0.27 -5.64
C LEU A 230 -19.06 0.72 -5.53
N ALA A 231 -19.58 0.86 -4.33
CA ALA A 231 -20.52 1.89 -3.95
C ALA A 231 -19.89 2.77 -2.86
N GLU A 232 -19.89 4.08 -3.07
CA GLU A 232 -19.36 5.07 -2.14
C GLU A 232 -20.43 6.13 -1.88
N TYR A 233 -20.79 6.32 -0.61
CA TYR A 233 -21.61 7.42 -0.17
C TYR A 233 -20.73 8.46 0.50
N ASP A 234 -20.80 9.69 0.00
CA ASP A 234 -20.08 10.85 0.54
C ASP A 234 -21.02 11.84 1.20
N ASP A 235 -20.56 12.39 2.32
CA ASP A 235 -21.13 13.54 3.00
C ASP A 235 -19.99 14.52 3.35
N ARG A 236 -20.31 15.70 3.86
CA ARG A 236 -19.34 16.74 4.24
C ARG A 236 -18.26 16.26 5.23
N HIS A 237 -18.61 15.34 6.12
CA HIS A 237 -17.79 14.94 7.26
C HIS A 237 -17.43 13.47 7.30
N TRP A 238 -18.02 12.66 6.43
CA TRP A 238 -17.77 11.23 6.40
C TRP A 238 -18.08 10.64 5.02
N ALA A 239 -17.43 9.53 4.71
CA ALA A 239 -17.76 8.70 3.57
C ALA A 239 -17.86 7.22 4.01
N PHE A 240 -18.67 6.46 3.30
CA PHE A 240 -18.77 5.01 3.48
C PHE A 240 -18.59 4.32 2.14
N ARG A 241 -17.69 3.34 2.10
CA ARG A 241 -17.36 2.57 0.90
C ARG A 241 -17.66 1.10 1.11
N PHE A 242 -18.20 0.49 0.09
CA PHE A 242 -18.42 -0.95 -0.01
C PHE A 242 -17.98 -1.46 -1.36
N THR A 243 -17.27 -2.59 -1.39
CA THR A 243 -16.88 -3.27 -2.63
C THR A 243 -17.13 -4.76 -2.51
N GLU A 244 -17.63 -5.35 -3.59
CA GLU A 244 -17.57 -6.79 -3.86
C GLU A 244 -16.70 -7.01 -5.10
N ALA A 245 -15.63 -7.84 -4.97
CA ALA A 245 -14.59 -8.02 -5.96
C ALA A 245 -14.24 -9.50 -6.16
N LEU A 246 -13.71 -9.85 -7.34
CA LEU A 246 -13.25 -11.20 -7.65
C LEU A 246 -11.95 -11.52 -6.90
N MET A 247 -11.83 -12.74 -6.40
CA MET A 247 -10.60 -13.26 -5.80
C MET A 247 -9.78 -14.05 -6.82
N PRO A 248 -8.43 -14.09 -6.70
CA PRO A 248 -7.61 -14.96 -7.54
C PRO A 248 -7.88 -16.44 -7.26
N LYS A 249 -7.55 -17.31 -8.23
CA LYS A 249 -7.71 -18.77 -8.10
C LYS A 249 -6.75 -19.39 -7.10
N VAL A 250 -5.55 -18.83 -7.00
CA VAL A 250 -4.46 -19.23 -6.12
C VAL A 250 -3.78 -17.99 -5.57
N ALA A 251 -3.08 -18.11 -4.45
CA ALA A 251 -2.33 -17.00 -3.86
C ALA A 251 -1.41 -16.32 -4.89
N ASN A 252 -1.49 -15.00 -4.99
CA ASN A 252 -0.74 -14.17 -5.95
C ASN A 252 -0.85 -14.64 -7.42
N GLY A 253 -1.98 -15.27 -7.78
CA GLY A 253 -2.22 -15.78 -9.12
C GLY A 253 -2.72 -14.73 -10.10
N LEU A 254 -2.50 -14.96 -11.40
CA LEU A 254 -2.99 -14.08 -12.48
C LEU A 254 -4.49 -14.25 -12.74
N ASP A 255 -4.97 -15.49 -12.65
CA ASP A 255 -6.35 -15.84 -12.98
C ASP A 255 -7.31 -15.55 -11.83
N LEU A 256 -8.41 -14.86 -12.12
CA LEU A 256 -9.50 -14.60 -11.19
C LEU A 256 -10.61 -15.66 -11.27
N VAL A 257 -11.33 -15.86 -10.18
CA VAL A 257 -12.53 -16.72 -10.12
C VAL A 257 -13.76 -15.90 -10.50
N TRP A 258 -14.30 -16.11 -11.69
CA TRP A 258 -15.45 -15.36 -12.22
C TRP A 258 -16.82 -15.75 -11.62
N ASN A 259 -16.82 -16.54 -10.56
CA ASN A 259 -18.02 -16.96 -9.86
C ASN A 259 -18.00 -16.44 -8.42
N LEU A 260 -18.63 -15.29 -8.18
CA LEU A 260 -18.72 -14.63 -6.87
C LEU A 260 -19.32 -15.51 -5.76
N ARG A 261 -20.11 -16.54 -6.10
CA ARG A 261 -20.61 -17.51 -5.10
C ARG A 261 -19.51 -18.45 -4.62
N LYS A 262 -18.44 -18.63 -5.40
CA LYS A 262 -17.31 -19.50 -5.05
C LYS A 262 -16.15 -18.75 -4.44
N ALA A 263 -15.88 -17.55 -4.94
CA ALA A 263 -14.79 -16.73 -4.41
C ALA A 263 -15.11 -15.24 -4.63
N ARG A 264 -14.95 -14.43 -3.58
CA ARG A 264 -15.14 -12.99 -3.59
C ARG A 264 -14.44 -12.32 -2.42
N GLY A 265 -14.05 -11.08 -2.58
CA GLY A 265 -13.60 -10.19 -1.52
C GLY A 265 -14.64 -9.10 -1.27
N GLU A 266 -15.08 -8.97 -0.03
CA GLU A 266 -16.00 -7.92 0.42
C GLU A 266 -15.21 -6.95 1.29
N ASN A 267 -15.28 -5.64 0.98
CA ASN A 267 -14.52 -4.62 1.69
C ASN A 267 -15.44 -3.49 2.11
N PHE A 268 -15.23 -2.98 3.32
CA PHE A 268 -15.99 -1.90 3.92
C PHE A 268 -15.02 -0.88 4.51
N GLU A 269 -15.24 0.39 4.24
CA GLU A 269 -14.49 1.46 4.89
C GLU A 269 -15.41 2.60 5.28
N LEU A 270 -15.27 3.04 6.53
CA LEU A 270 -15.84 4.29 7.04
C LEU A 270 -14.72 5.31 7.16
N GLU A 271 -14.82 6.40 6.43
CA GLU A 271 -13.94 7.55 6.55
C GLU A 271 -14.66 8.68 7.30
N TRP A 272 -13.98 9.27 8.28
CA TRP A 272 -14.50 10.36 9.09
C TRP A 272 -13.48 11.49 9.18
N HIS A 273 -13.97 12.74 9.03
CA HIS A 273 -13.18 13.96 9.09
C HIS A 273 -13.50 14.77 10.35
N PRO A 274 -13.01 14.39 11.53
CA PRO A 274 -13.24 15.12 12.77
C PRO A 274 -12.45 16.42 12.82
N SER A 275 -13.01 17.40 13.52
CA SER A 275 -12.27 18.60 13.91
C SER A 275 -11.58 18.36 15.25
N LEU A 276 -10.35 17.82 15.23
CA LEU A 276 -9.59 17.55 16.45
C LEU A 276 -8.79 18.79 16.87
N ALA A 277 -8.96 19.22 18.15
CA ALA A 277 -8.26 20.36 18.73
C ALA A 277 -8.32 21.65 17.88
N GLY A 278 -9.45 21.90 17.22
CA GLY A 278 -9.63 23.05 16.32
C GLY A 278 -8.94 22.92 14.96
N ARG A 279 -8.29 21.79 14.67
CA ARG A 279 -7.66 21.48 13.38
C ARG A 279 -8.63 20.71 12.49
N ARG A 280 -8.82 21.17 11.26
CA ARG A 280 -9.81 20.61 10.32
C ARG A 280 -9.28 19.49 9.43
N ASN A 281 -7.97 19.28 9.36
CA ASN A 281 -7.35 18.35 8.39
C ASN A 281 -6.93 17.06 9.11
N THR A 282 -7.90 16.38 9.70
CA THR A 282 -7.76 15.05 10.29
C THR A 282 -8.66 14.10 9.53
N SER A 283 -8.15 12.93 9.17
CA SER A 283 -8.95 11.84 8.62
C SER A 283 -8.73 10.57 9.43
N VAL A 284 -9.82 9.86 9.69
CA VAL A 284 -9.84 8.56 10.38
C VAL A 284 -10.57 7.58 9.46
N ARG A 285 -9.90 6.51 9.08
CA ARG A 285 -10.49 5.46 8.23
C ARG A 285 -10.52 4.15 9.01
N LEU A 286 -11.68 3.51 9.01
CA LEU A 286 -11.92 2.22 9.63
C LEU A 286 -12.26 1.22 8.52
N LEU A 287 -11.32 0.32 8.26
CA LEU A 287 -11.42 -0.70 7.23
C LEU A 287 -11.82 -2.05 7.83
N SER A 288 -12.66 -2.82 7.15
CA SER A 288 -12.83 -4.25 7.36
C SER A 288 -12.94 -4.99 6.03
N PHE A 289 -12.49 -6.24 6.00
CA PHE A 289 -12.58 -7.08 4.81
C PHE A 289 -12.92 -8.53 5.14
N LEU A 290 -13.56 -9.19 4.17
CA LEU A 290 -13.92 -10.60 4.19
C LEU A 290 -13.53 -11.20 2.85
N ASN A 291 -12.61 -12.18 2.86
CA ASN A 291 -12.20 -12.90 1.68
C ASN A 291 -12.73 -14.32 1.72
N HIS A 292 -13.55 -14.68 0.74
CA HIS A 292 -14.02 -16.04 0.49
C HIS A 292 -13.27 -16.60 -0.71
N ALA A 293 -12.41 -17.60 -0.49
CA ALA A 293 -11.63 -18.22 -1.55
C ALA A 293 -11.16 -19.62 -1.14
N ASN A 294 -10.52 -20.34 -2.05
CA ASN A 294 -9.89 -21.62 -1.77
C ASN A 294 -8.52 -21.39 -1.10
N MET A 295 -8.53 -20.88 0.12
CA MET A 295 -7.31 -20.61 0.89
C MET A 295 -6.94 -21.78 1.77
N GLY A 296 -5.63 -22.11 1.83
CA GLY A 296 -5.11 -23.13 2.72
C GLY A 296 -5.13 -22.70 4.18
N LEU A 297 -5.21 -23.67 5.08
CA LEU A 297 -5.21 -23.50 6.53
C LEU A 297 -3.86 -23.94 7.11
N TYR A 298 -3.16 -23.05 7.80
CA TYR A 298 -1.89 -23.38 8.46
C TYR A 298 -1.99 -24.58 9.39
N ARG A 299 -3.08 -24.66 10.20
CA ARG A 299 -3.33 -25.80 11.11
C ARG A 299 -3.41 -27.12 10.34
N GLN A 300 -4.07 -27.14 9.19
CA GLN A 300 -4.23 -28.35 8.37
C GLN A 300 -2.88 -28.78 7.79
N ALA A 301 -2.12 -27.84 7.21
CA ALA A 301 -0.78 -28.11 6.66
C ALA A 301 0.17 -28.67 7.73
N ILE A 302 0.17 -28.08 8.94
CA ILE A 302 0.96 -28.56 10.07
C ILE A 302 0.53 -29.97 10.50
N SER A 303 -0.78 -30.22 10.57
CA SER A 303 -1.32 -31.54 10.97
C SER A 303 -0.89 -32.66 10.01
N GLN A 304 -0.78 -32.39 8.74
CA GLN A 304 -0.37 -33.36 7.74
C GLN A 304 1.12 -33.73 7.85
N LEU A 305 1.98 -32.76 8.10
CA LEU A 305 3.37 -33.05 8.44
C LEU A 305 3.47 -33.93 9.69
N VAL A 306 2.74 -33.57 10.75
CA VAL A 306 2.77 -34.31 12.03
C VAL A 306 2.29 -35.78 11.85
N ASN A 307 1.31 -35.99 10.96
CA ASN A 307 0.79 -37.33 10.63
C ASN A 307 1.64 -38.06 9.56
N GLY A 308 2.79 -37.51 9.14
CA GLY A 308 3.69 -38.13 8.17
C GLY A 308 3.14 -38.19 6.74
N LEU A 309 2.11 -37.40 6.41
CA LEU A 309 1.49 -37.35 5.08
C LEU A 309 2.27 -36.50 4.08
N THR A 310 3.04 -35.53 4.57
CA THR A 310 3.89 -34.66 3.76
C THR A 310 5.27 -34.52 4.41
N PRO A 311 6.34 -34.30 3.63
CA PRO A 311 7.69 -34.12 4.16
C PRO A 311 7.92 -32.78 4.83
N ARG A 312 7.08 -31.79 4.52
CA ARG A 312 7.03 -30.44 5.09
C ARG A 312 5.57 -29.96 5.11
N PRO A 313 5.23 -28.89 5.88
CA PRO A 313 3.89 -28.33 5.80
C PRO A 313 3.65 -27.73 4.41
N GLU A 314 2.53 -28.05 3.77
CA GLU A 314 2.17 -27.57 2.45
C GLU A 314 0.81 -26.89 2.49
N ILE A 315 0.80 -25.55 2.45
CA ILE A 315 -0.42 -24.75 2.59
C ILE A 315 -1.41 -24.99 1.45
N THR A 316 -0.92 -25.24 0.23
CA THR A 316 -1.72 -25.42 -0.97
C THR A 316 -2.27 -26.83 -1.16
N ALA A 317 -1.83 -27.82 -0.37
CA ALA A 317 -2.19 -29.23 -0.55
C ALA A 317 -3.69 -29.52 -0.38
N HIS A 318 -4.49 -28.61 0.17
CA HIS A 318 -5.90 -28.82 0.54
C HIS A 318 -6.80 -27.62 0.30
N THR A 319 -6.56 -26.86 -0.75
CA THR A 319 -7.36 -25.70 -1.17
C THR A 319 -8.62 -26.10 -1.97
N PHE A 320 -9.29 -27.17 -1.56
CA PHE A 320 -10.46 -27.69 -2.28
C PHE A 320 -11.80 -27.13 -1.83
N ARG A 321 -11.79 -26.32 -0.75
CA ARG A 321 -13.00 -25.77 -0.16
C ARG A 321 -12.83 -24.27 0.02
N THR A 322 -13.87 -23.53 -0.29
CA THR A 322 -13.95 -22.11 0.04
C THR A 322 -13.88 -21.94 1.56
N THR A 323 -12.94 -21.13 2.00
CA THR A 323 -12.76 -20.71 3.39
C THR A 323 -12.93 -19.22 3.50
N THR A 324 -12.96 -18.67 4.71
CA THR A 324 -13.16 -17.23 4.95
C THR A 324 -12.05 -16.68 5.81
N LYS A 325 -11.30 -15.72 5.25
CA LYS A 325 -10.34 -14.88 5.96
C LYS A 325 -10.93 -13.50 6.18
N TYR A 326 -10.68 -12.89 7.33
CA TYR A 326 -11.18 -11.55 7.64
C TYR A 326 -10.15 -10.74 8.41
N GLY A 327 -10.28 -9.43 8.31
CA GLY A 327 -9.40 -8.51 9.02
C GLY A 327 -9.96 -7.11 9.13
N PHE A 328 -9.22 -6.28 9.87
CA PHE A 328 -9.56 -4.91 10.20
C PHE A 328 -8.34 -3.99 10.05
N GLY A 329 -8.61 -2.73 9.74
CA GLY A 329 -7.59 -1.69 9.67
C GLY A 329 -8.08 -0.38 10.26
N VAL A 330 -7.13 0.38 10.80
CA VAL A 330 -7.31 1.78 11.18
C VAL A 330 -6.22 2.59 10.50
N ASN A 331 -6.60 3.67 9.84
CA ASN A 331 -5.70 4.58 9.16
C ASN A 331 -6.02 6.00 9.62
N LEU A 332 -5.04 6.66 10.18
CA LEU A 332 -5.11 8.01 10.73
C LEU A 332 -4.21 8.93 9.92
N GLU A 333 -4.70 10.12 9.66
CA GLU A 333 -3.97 11.17 8.99
C GLU A 333 -4.19 12.49 9.73
N GLN A 334 -3.12 13.26 9.90
CA GLN A 334 -3.17 14.59 10.52
C GLN A 334 -2.22 15.55 9.82
N GLN A 335 -2.74 16.66 9.38
CA GLN A 335 -1.93 17.82 9.01
C GLN A 335 -1.70 18.69 10.25
N PHE A 336 -0.44 18.82 10.69
CA PHE A 336 -0.06 19.61 11.85
C PHE A 336 0.23 21.07 11.51
N SER A 337 0.80 21.30 10.32
CA SER A 337 1.06 22.63 9.79
C SER A 337 0.89 22.64 8.27
N ARG A 338 1.16 23.76 7.60
CA ARG A 338 1.18 23.82 6.13
C ARG A 338 2.17 22.83 5.51
N ASP A 339 3.28 22.55 6.19
CA ASP A 339 4.37 21.75 5.67
C ASP A 339 4.50 20.36 6.32
N LEU A 340 4.01 20.17 7.55
CA LEU A 340 4.13 18.92 8.29
C LEU A 340 2.83 18.14 8.30
N ARG A 341 2.88 16.91 7.77
CA ARG A 341 1.80 15.93 7.83
C ARG A 341 2.31 14.64 8.47
N ALA A 342 1.44 13.91 9.13
CA ALA A 342 1.76 12.61 9.67
C ALA A 342 0.60 11.62 9.50
N PHE A 343 0.93 10.34 9.57
CA PHE A 343 -0.02 9.25 9.54
C PHE A 343 0.32 8.17 10.56
N ALA A 344 -0.68 7.37 10.90
CA ALA A 344 -0.51 6.11 11.60
C ALA A 344 -1.48 5.08 11.05
N ARG A 345 -1.04 3.82 10.95
CA ARG A 345 -1.84 2.68 10.54
C ARG A 345 -1.72 1.55 11.54
N TRP A 346 -2.79 0.86 11.74
CA TRP A 346 -2.84 -0.45 12.37
C TRP A 346 -3.65 -1.39 11.51
N GLY A 347 -3.19 -2.62 11.39
CA GLY A 347 -3.89 -3.67 10.67
C GLY A 347 -3.76 -5.00 11.38
N TRP A 348 -4.81 -5.81 11.24
CA TRP A 348 -4.87 -7.14 11.78
C TRP A 348 -5.79 -8.03 10.92
N ASN A 349 -5.39 -9.28 10.73
CA ASN A 349 -6.25 -10.33 10.22
C ASN A 349 -6.14 -11.59 11.08
N GLU A 350 -7.03 -12.54 10.88
CA GLU A 350 -7.18 -13.69 11.76
C GLU A 350 -5.99 -14.68 11.74
N GLY A 351 -5.11 -14.63 10.73
CA GLY A 351 -3.83 -15.34 10.63
C GLY A 351 -3.89 -16.88 10.69
N GLN A 352 -5.02 -17.49 10.32
CA GLN A 352 -5.18 -18.95 10.25
C GLN A 352 -5.08 -19.48 8.82
N HIS A 353 -5.41 -18.62 7.84
CA HIS A 353 -5.36 -18.91 6.42
C HIS A 353 -4.11 -18.30 5.78
N GLU A 354 -3.67 -18.88 4.67
CA GLU A 354 -2.61 -18.30 3.86
C GLU A 354 -2.93 -16.86 3.45
N SER A 355 -1.89 -16.06 3.28
CA SER A 355 -2.03 -14.77 2.61
C SER A 355 -2.25 -14.98 1.13
N PHE A 356 -3.15 -14.19 0.51
CA PHE A 356 -3.66 -14.59 -0.80
C PHE A 356 -3.30 -13.63 -1.92
N ALA A 357 -3.19 -12.34 -1.64
CA ALA A 357 -2.99 -11.37 -2.71
C ALA A 357 -1.84 -10.38 -2.48
N TYR A 358 -1.67 -9.82 -1.28
CA TYR A 358 -0.79 -8.68 -1.09
C TYR A 358 0.52 -9.00 -0.35
N THR A 359 0.46 -9.23 0.96
CA THR A 359 1.65 -9.49 1.79
C THR A 359 1.41 -10.66 2.73
N GLU A 360 2.48 -11.27 3.23
CA GLU A 360 2.37 -12.30 4.28
C GLU A 360 2.52 -11.64 5.67
N VAL A 361 1.53 -10.81 6.01
CA VAL A 361 1.44 -10.08 7.28
C VAL A 361 0.08 -10.34 7.92
N ASP A 362 0.06 -10.73 9.19
CA ASP A 362 -1.18 -10.92 9.95
C ASP A 362 -1.46 -9.74 10.89
N GLU A 363 -0.43 -8.99 11.27
CA GLU A 363 -0.54 -7.80 12.11
C GLU A 363 0.52 -6.77 11.70
N THR A 364 0.12 -5.51 11.55
CA THR A 364 1.02 -4.40 11.25
C THR A 364 0.71 -3.17 12.10
N VAL A 365 1.75 -2.43 12.44
CA VAL A 365 1.67 -1.07 12.99
C VAL A 365 2.64 -0.21 12.21
N ALA A 366 2.16 0.88 11.63
CA ALA A 366 2.99 1.82 10.90
C ALA A 366 2.72 3.25 11.39
N ALA A 367 3.75 4.08 11.40
CA ALA A 367 3.62 5.51 11.64
C ALA A 367 4.71 6.25 10.88
N GLY A 368 4.37 7.42 10.36
CA GLY A 368 5.31 8.23 9.61
C GLY A 368 4.78 9.62 9.34
N GLY A 369 5.53 10.35 8.55
CA GLY A 369 5.14 11.69 8.13
C GLY A 369 6.04 12.24 7.05
N ASP A 370 5.63 13.37 6.51
CA ASP A 370 6.42 14.13 5.56
C ASP A 370 6.50 15.61 5.93
N PHE A 371 7.56 16.23 5.44
CA PHE A 371 7.80 17.66 5.57
C PHE A 371 8.08 18.25 4.18
N ARG A 372 7.30 19.27 3.79
CA ARG A 372 7.41 19.94 2.49
C ARG A 372 8.52 20.98 2.48
N GLY A 373 9.15 21.16 1.32
CA GLY A 373 10.33 21.98 1.12
C GLY A 373 10.14 23.50 1.12
N GLN A 374 9.02 24.01 1.63
CA GLN A 374 8.74 25.44 1.70
C GLN A 374 9.83 26.19 2.51
N SER A 375 10.26 25.61 3.63
CA SER A 375 11.26 26.20 4.53
C SER A 375 12.66 26.32 3.90
N TRP A 376 13.01 25.49 2.93
CA TRP A 376 14.26 25.60 2.15
C TRP A 376 14.06 26.05 0.70
N LYS A 377 12.93 26.73 0.43
CA LYS A 377 12.58 27.39 -0.85
C LYS A 377 12.44 26.42 -2.05
N ARG A 378 12.13 25.17 -1.79
CA ARG A 378 11.86 24.13 -2.80
C ARG A 378 10.47 23.54 -2.55
N LYS A 379 9.43 24.30 -2.93
CA LYS A 379 8.02 24.04 -2.56
C LYS A 379 7.49 22.67 -2.96
N LEU A 380 8.02 22.07 -4.03
CA LEU A 380 7.61 20.77 -4.55
C LEU A 380 8.44 19.60 -3.98
N ASP A 381 9.56 19.90 -3.29
CA ASP A 381 10.35 18.86 -2.65
C ASP A 381 9.69 18.39 -1.35
N LYS A 382 9.99 17.15 -0.97
CA LYS A 382 9.52 16.54 0.28
C LYS A 382 10.62 15.68 0.91
N ILE A 383 10.62 15.62 2.21
CA ILE A 383 11.34 14.61 2.98
C ILE A 383 10.35 13.85 3.83
N GLY A 384 10.45 12.53 3.85
CA GLY A 384 9.58 11.68 4.66
C GLY A 384 10.37 10.66 5.46
N ALA A 385 9.79 10.24 6.57
CA ALA A 385 10.26 9.13 7.37
C ALA A 385 9.09 8.32 7.91
N ALA A 386 9.23 7.00 7.92
CA ALA A 386 8.24 6.09 8.46
C ALA A 386 8.90 4.91 9.17
N PHE A 387 8.17 4.37 10.11
CA PHE A 387 8.47 3.11 10.79
C PHE A 387 7.28 2.18 10.61
N VAL A 388 7.55 0.90 10.31
CA VAL A 388 6.55 -0.15 10.32
C VAL A 388 7.09 -1.38 11.03
N SER A 389 6.22 -2.06 11.78
CA SER A 389 6.49 -3.31 12.46
C SER A 389 5.44 -4.34 12.03
N ASN A 390 5.87 -5.33 11.29
CA ASN A 390 5.04 -6.43 10.79
C ASN A 390 5.14 -7.64 11.71
N GLY A 391 4.05 -8.40 11.82
CA GLY A 391 3.99 -9.62 12.61
C GLY A 391 3.07 -10.64 11.96
N ILE A 392 3.23 -11.89 12.38
CA ILE A 392 2.41 -13.04 11.96
C ILE A 392 1.87 -13.81 13.17
N SER A 393 0.75 -14.50 12.96
CA SER A 393 0.07 -15.31 13.97
C SER A 393 0.93 -16.46 14.46
N SER A 394 0.63 -17.01 15.63
CA SER A 394 1.36 -18.15 16.17
C SER A 394 1.28 -19.41 15.28
N LEU A 395 0.18 -19.60 14.55
CA LEU A 395 0.04 -20.69 13.58
C LEU A 395 0.93 -20.46 12.35
N HIS A 396 0.98 -19.26 11.84
CA HIS A 396 1.84 -18.89 10.72
C HIS A 396 3.33 -19.00 11.11
N GLN A 397 3.71 -18.53 12.32
CA GLN A 397 5.07 -18.73 12.88
C GLN A 397 5.44 -20.21 12.90
N ARG A 398 4.55 -21.05 13.43
CA ARG A 398 4.79 -22.50 13.52
C ARG A 398 4.90 -23.15 12.13
N TYR A 399 4.07 -22.70 11.17
CA TYR A 399 4.11 -23.16 9.79
C TYR A 399 5.48 -22.91 9.16
N LEU A 400 5.98 -21.66 9.22
CA LEU A 400 7.30 -21.29 8.70
C LEU A 400 8.45 -21.97 9.46
N ALA A 401 8.35 -22.09 10.79
CA ALA A 401 9.37 -22.76 11.60
C ALA A 401 9.53 -24.24 11.27
N LEU A 402 8.49 -24.90 10.79
CA LEU A 402 8.50 -26.30 10.34
C LEU A 402 8.90 -26.45 8.85
N GLY A 403 9.39 -25.39 8.22
CA GLY A 403 9.83 -25.38 6.82
C GLY A 403 8.72 -25.15 5.79
N GLY A 404 7.54 -24.67 6.22
CA GLY A 404 6.48 -24.24 5.32
C GLY A 404 6.89 -23.06 4.44
N GLN A 405 6.26 -22.95 3.29
CA GLN A 405 6.51 -21.88 2.31
C GLN A 405 5.19 -21.20 1.94
N GLY A 406 5.19 -19.86 2.00
CA GLY A 406 4.15 -19.03 1.43
C GLY A 406 4.52 -18.53 0.02
N PHE A 407 3.78 -17.56 -0.48
CA PHE A 407 4.11 -17.02 -1.80
C PHE A 407 5.26 -15.98 -1.76
N LEU A 408 5.59 -15.42 -0.58
CA LEU A 408 6.73 -14.51 -0.36
C LEU A 408 7.80 -15.07 0.55
N LEU A 409 7.42 -15.86 1.58
CA LEU A 409 8.25 -16.23 2.72
C LEU A 409 8.49 -17.73 2.81
N GLY A 410 9.56 -18.11 3.50
CA GLY A 410 9.87 -19.50 3.82
C GLY A 410 11.36 -19.79 3.73
N ASP A 411 12.09 -19.57 4.84
CA ASP A 411 13.53 -19.78 4.97
C ASP A 411 13.91 -21.26 5.27
N GLY A 412 12.93 -22.16 5.39
CA GLY A 412 13.13 -23.54 5.82
C GLY A 412 13.15 -23.74 7.33
N ALA A 413 13.40 -22.68 8.10
CA ALA A 413 13.30 -22.61 9.57
C ALA A 413 12.99 -21.16 9.98
N LEU A 414 12.62 -20.94 11.25
CA LEU A 414 12.28 -19.60 11.74
C LEU A 414 12.72 -19.44 13.21
N SER A 415 13.52 -18.41 13.46
CA SER A 415 13.72 -17.83 14.79
C SER A 415 12.92 -16.53 14.85
N TYR A 416 11.65 -16.59 15.25
CA TYR A 416 10.71 -15.50 15.10
C TYR A 416 11.13 -14.19 15.77
N GLY A 417 11.05 -13.10 15.01
CA GLY A 417 11.07 -11.72 15.45
C GLY A 417 10.17 -10.90 14.52
N ARG A 418 9.54 -9.84 14.99
CA ARG A 418 8.80 -8.94 14.09
C ARG A 418 9.77 -8.39 13.05
N GLU A 419 9.30 -8.24 11.82
CA GLU A 419 10.04 -7.52 10.79
C GLU A 419 9.80 -6.02 11.00
N ASP A 420 10.86 -5.32 11.45
CA ASP A 420 10.81 -3.89 11.72
C ASP A 420 11.55 -3.14 10.62
N ILE A 421 10.88 -2.16 10.01
CA ILE A 421 11.39 -1.41 8.88
C ILE A 421 11.36 0.08 9.21
N VAL A 422 12.45 0.78 8.93
CA VAL A 422 12.51 2.24 8.89
C VAL A 422 12.77 2.64 7.45
N GLU A 423 11.94 3.48 6.88
CA GLU A 423 12.10 4.04 5.55
C GLU A 423 12.21 5.56 5.60
N THR A 424 13.12 6.13 4.83
CA THR A 424 13.32 7.56 4.68
C THR A 424 13.55 7.91 3.23
N TYR A 425 12.92 8.97 2.75
CA TYR A 425 13.14 9.46 1.39
C TYR A 425 13.33 10.97 1.35
N TYR A 426 14.03 11.45 0.33
CA TYR A 426 14.00 12.84 -0.13
C TYR A 426 13.60 12.84 -1.59
N ASP A 427 12.44 13.41 -1.90
CA ASP A 427 11.89 13.56 -3.24
C ASP A 427 12.05 15.00 -3.71
N THR A 428 12.61 15.20 -4.90
CA THR A 428 12.91 16.51 -5.45
C THR A 428 12.34 16.70 -6.84
N HIS A 429 11.63 17.81 -7.04
CA HIS A 429 11.21 18.24 -8.37
C HIS A 429 12.43 18.77 -9.15
N VAL A 430 12.74 18.11 -10.26
CA VAL A 430 13.91 18.47 -11.11
C VAL A 430 13.49 19.46 -12.19
N TRP A 431 12.51 19.11 -12.99
CA TRP A 431 12.04 19.94 -14.10
C TRP A 431 10.73 19.41 -14.68
N LYS A 432 9.71 20.29 -14.88
CA LYS A 432 8.38 19.90 -15.39
C LYS A 432 7.87 18.62 -14.71
N GLY A 433 7.56 17.61 -15.48
CA GLY A 433 7.11 16.30 -14.99
C GLY A 433 8.22 15.36 -14.51
N LEU A 434 9.47 15.81 -14.35
CA LEU A 434 10.57 14.97 -13.87
C LEU A 434 10.81 15.22 -12.38
N PHE A 435 10.71 14.15 -11.60
CA PHE A 435 11.06 14.07 -10.19
C PHE A 435 12.18 13.04 -9.98
N ALA A 436 12.97 13.23 -8.94
CA ALA A 436 13.99 12.28 -8.53
C ALA A 436 13.95 12.12 -7.01
N ALA A 437 14.17 10.91 -6.52
CA ALA A 437 14.23 10.65 -5.10
C ALA A 437 15.41 9.74 -4.73
N VAL A 438 15.93 9.97 -3.53
CA VAL A 438 16.80 9.02 -2.83
C VAL A 438 15.96 8.42 -1.71
N ASP A 439 15.98 7.09 -1.62
CA ASP A 439 15.28 6.31 -0.60
C ASP A 439 16.27 5.43 0.15
N VAL A 440 16.05 5.23 1.42
CA VAL A 440 16.85 4.31 2.23
C VAL A 440 15.94 3.57 3.20
N GLN A 441 15.99 2.25 3.15
CA GLN A 441 15.28 1.38 4.09
C GLN A 441 16.28 0.62 4.98
N HIS A 442 15.97 0.50 6.26
CA HIS A 442 16.67 -0.35 7.21
C HIS A 442 15.69 -1.41 7.74
N ILE A 443 16.08 -2.68 7.63
CA ILE A 443 15.20 -3.81 7.92
C ILE A 443 15.85 -4.69 8.97
N ASN A 444 15.14 -4.91 10.09
CA ASN A 444 15.49 -5.90 11.10
C ASN A 444 14.64 -7.16 10.91
N ASN A 445 15.24 -8.32 11.15
CA ASN A 445 14.58 -9.63 11.07
C ASN A 445 13.86 -9.86 9.73
N PRO A 446 14.54 -9.71 8.56
CA PRO A 446 13.91 -9.89 7.26
C PRO A 446 13.20 -11.25 7.18
N GLY A 447 11.96 -11.26 6.70
CA GLY A 447 11.09 -12.43 6.66
C GLY A 447 10.75 -12.98 8.06
N TYR A 448 10.67 -12.11 9.07
CA TYR A 448 10.43 -12.45 10.48
C TYR A 448 11.53 -13.24 11.17
N ASN A 449 12.74 -13.33 10.61
CA ASN A 449 13.77 -14.24 11.06
C ASN A 449 14.96 -13.53 11.72
N ARG A 450 15.12 -13.70 13.04
CA ARG A 450 16.26 -13.18 13.82
C ARG A 450 17.61 -13.79 13.44
N ALA A 451 17.61 -14.91 12.72
CA ALA A 451 18.83 -15.53 12.20
C ALA A 451 19.34 -14.84 10.93
N ARG A 452 18.67 -13.77 10.48
CA ARG A 452 18.95 -13.02 9.26
C ARG A 452 18.91 -11.52 9.53
N GLY A 453 19.75 -10.77 8.81
CA GLY A 453 19.82 -9.31 8.93
C GLY A 453 20.62 -8.82 10.14
N PRO A 454 20.54 -7.52 10.50
CA PRO A 454 19.81 -6.48 9.76
C PRO A 454 20.45 -6.15 8.41
N LEU A 455 19.70 -5.43 7.57
CA LEU A 455 20.21 -4.95 6.28
C LEU A 455 19.75 -3.53 5.97
N TRP A 456 20.49 -2.90 5.02
CA TRP A 456 20.17 -1.60 4.46
C TRP A 456 19.88 -1.73 2.98
N VAL A 457 18.87 -1.01 2.51
CA VAL A 457 18.45 -0.98 1.11
C VAL A 457 18.39 0.48 0.65
N PRO A 458 19.48 1.06 0.13
CA PRO A 458 19.42 2.32 -0.59
C PRO A 458 18.80 2.14 -1.97
N GLY A 459 18.11 3.18 -2.43
CA GLY A 459 17.47 3.25 -3.73
C GLY A 459 17.50 4.65 -4.34
N ILE A 460 17.34 4.70 -5.65
CA ILE A 460 17.17 5.94 -6.43
C ILE A 460 15.96 5.75 -7.32
N ARG A 461 15.01 6.68 -7.23
CA ARG A 461 13.81 6.72 -8.06
C ARG A 461 13.85 7.90 -9.01
N PHE A 462 13.47 7.67 -10.27
CA PHE A 462 13.11 8.70 -11.23
C PHE A 462 11.64 8.51 -11.61
N HIS A 463 10.86 9.56 -11.45
CA HIS A 463 9.46 9.58 -11.80
C HIS A 463 9.21 10.64 -12.87
N LEU A 464 8.52 10.22 -13.93
CA LEU A 464 8.12 11.07 -15.05
C LEU A 464 6.59 11.14 -15.11
N GLU A 465 6.06 12.35 -15.15
CA GLU A 465 4.62 12.62 -15.22
C GLU A 465 4.28 13.39 -16.49
N PHE A 466 3.39 12.81 -17.33
CA PHE A 466 3.04 13.33 -18.65
C PHE A 466 1.63 13.94 -18.70
#